data_e5cc81698eb2d0bca52630051c5bf2b3
#
_entry.id   e5cc81698eb2d0bca52630051c5bf2b3
#
_cell.length_a   1.000
_cell.length_b   1.000
_cell.length_c   1.000
_cell.angle_alpha   90.00
_cell.angle_beta   90.00
_cell.angle_gamma   90.00
#
_symmetry.space_group_name_H-M   'P 1'
#
loop_
_entity.id
_entity.type
_entity.pdbx_description
1 polymer ?
#
loop_
_entity_poly.entity_id
_entity_poly.type
_entity_poly.pdbx_seq_one_letter_code
_entity_poly.pdbx_strand_id
1 'polypeptide(L)'
;MNIKRVFFDIDDTILQNNDNSTISTDLIKRISEMQEKGIKVHLATGRGYVSTVPVAKALGIKDELILYNGAVVVDVNGNILLNNLVDKKVYRELIKISREENVHLNLYYNDTIYVEKYDEHIKDYMSKTLQGLIIRDFDDYDNEFSIKCLFIDETDVLDELKKKIESRISNIYIVRSTPNYLEVLNEKANKVNGVKFVLNKYGVDKNEAMAFGDQNNDYDMLKYVGHGYIMGNAKQELKDLFDENKIAGHTKEQGVLNKINEVIFGI
;
A
#
# COMPACT_ATOMS: atom_id res chain seq x y z
N MET A 1 -5.08 20.47 -19.01
CA MET A 1 -4.07 19.67 -18.27
C MET A 1 -3.82 18.37 -19.04
N ASN A 2 -2.58 17.89 -19.10
CA ASN A 2 -2.27 16.66 -19.87
C ASN A 2 -1.93 15.52 -18.91
N ILE A 3 -2.95 14.99 -18.19
CA ILE A 3 -2.76 13.85 -17.29
C ILE A 3 -2.71 12.58 -18.14
N LYS A 4 -1.65 11.79 -17.96
CA LYS A 4 -1.45 10.50 -18.66
C LYS A 4 -1.62 9.29 -17.74
N ARG A 5 -1.35 9.44 -16.43
CA ARG A 5 -1.43 8.35 -15.45
C ARG A 5 -2.04 8.81 -14.15
N VAL A 6 -2.90 7.95 -13.57
CA VAL A 6 -3.54 8.18 -12.28
C VAL A 6 -3.26 7.00 -11.37
N PHE A 7 -2.87 7.28 -10.14
CA PHE A 7 -2.55 6.30 -9.11
C PHE A 7 -3.53 6.47 -7.94
N PHE A 8 -4.19 5.40 -7.56
CA PHE A 8 -5.10 5.38 -6.42
C PHE A 8 -4.55 4.51 -5.30
N ASP A 9 -4.52 5.03 -4.09
CA ASP A 9 -4.61 4.16 -2.93
C ASP A 9 -6.02 3.55 -2.85
N ILE A 10 -6.18 2.46 -2.08
CA ILE A 10 -7.44 1.73 -1.99
C ILE A 10 -8.21 2.11 -0.73
N ASP A 11 -7.64 1.80 0.44
CA ASP A 11 -8.30 1.87 1.73
C ASP A 11 -8.47 3.33 2.17
N ASP A 12 -9.71 3.71 2.53
CA ASP A 12 -10.09 5.08 2.87
C ASP A 12 -9.82 6.14 1.77
N THR A 13 -9.42 5.70 0.57
CA THR A 13 -9.29 6.53 -0.63
C THR A 13 -10.40 6.24 -1.65
N ILE A 14 -10.48 5.02 -2.18
CA ILE A 14 -11.55 4.60 -3.11
C ILE A 14 -12.54 3.62 -2.47
N LEU A 15 -12.15 2.95 -1.40
CA LEU A 15 -13.00 2.12 -0.54
C LEU A 15 -13.01 2.69 0.87
N GLN A 16 -14.17 2.66 1.52
CA GLN A 16 -14.25 2.98 2.94
C GLN A 16 -13.86 1.76 3.78
N ASN A 17 -12.90 1.90 4.68
CA ASN A 17 -12.66 0.89 5.70
C ASN A 17 -13.85 0.87 6.68
N ASN A 18 -14.35 -0.32 6.99
CA ASN A 18 -15.47 -0.66 7.88
C ASN A 18 -16.86 -0.70 7.25
N ASP A 19 -16.96 -0.60 5.94
CA ASP A 19 -18.22 -0.90 5.28
C ASP A 19 -17.94 -1.98 4.22
N ASN A 20 -18.84 -2.94 4.01
CA ASN A 20 -18.85 -3.78 2.81
C ASN A 20 -19.15 -2.90 1.56
N SER A 21 -18.53 -1.71 1.55
CA SER A 21 -18.78 -0.66 0.58
C SER A 21 -18.35 -1.13 -0.80
N THR A 22 -19.33 -1.23 -1.65
CA THR A 22 -19.12 -1.37 -3.08
C THR A 22 -18.48 -0.09 -3.60
N ILE A 23 -17.51 -0.23 -4.50
CA ILE A 23 -16.95 0.90 -5.24
C ILE A 23 -18.10 1.64 -5.93
N SER A 24 -18.12 2.96 -5.85
CA SER A 24 -19.13 3.79 -6.50
C SER A 24 -19.22 3.48 -8.01
N THR A 25 -20.42 3.20 -8.49
CA THR A 25 -20.67 2.98 -9.93
C THR A 25 -20.28 4.19 -10.77
N ASP A 26 -20.42 5.39 -10.22
CA ASP A 26 -20.02 6.62 -10.90
C ASP A 26 -18.49 6.76 -11.00
N LEU A 27 -17.75 6.31 -9.98
CA LEU A 27 -16.28 6.24 -10.05
C LEU A 27 -15.82 5.20 -11.09
N ILE A 28 -16.44 4.00 -11.12
CA ILE A 28 -16.14 2.98 -12.12
C ILE A 28 -16.36 3.54 -13.53
N LYS A 29 -17.50 4.17 -13.78
CA LYS A 29 -17.80 4.81 -15.05
C LYS A 29 -16.77 5.88 -15.42
N ARG A 30 -16.41 6.73 -14.47
CA ARG A 30 -15.43 7.81 -14.68
C ARG A 30 -14.02 7.27 -14.99
N ILE A 31 -13.61 6.17 -14.33
CA ILE A 31 -12.36 5.48 -14.65
C ILE A 31 -12.40 4.93 -16.08
N SER A 32 -13.50 4.32 -16.51
CA SER A 32 -13.66 3.87 -17.90
C SER A 32 -13.51 5.01 -18.90
N GLU A 33 -14.15 6.15 -18.66
CA GLU A 33 -14.05 7.36 -19.49
C GLU A 33 -12.62 7.93 -19.54
N MET A 34 -11.87 7.87 -18.42
CA MET A 34 -10.44 8.24 -18.42
C MET A 34 -9.62 7.27 -19.29
N GLN A 35 -9.87 5.97 -19.19
CA GLN A 35 -9.17 4.96 -20.00
C GLN A 35 -9.48 5.11 -21.50
N GLU A 36 -10.71 5.45 -21.87
CA GLU A 36 -11.10 5.77 -23.26
C GLU A 36 -10.35 7.00 -23.80
N LYS A 37 -10.01 7.97 -22.93
CA LYS A 37 -9.16 9.11 -23.27
C LYS A 37 -7.65 8.76 -23.31
N GLY A 38 -7.29 7.48 -23.09
CA GLY A 38 -5.89 7.03 -23.09
C GLY A 38 -5.15 7.23 -21.75
N ILE A 39 -5.84 7.68 -20.70
CA ILE A 39 -5.25 7.82 -19.36
C ILE A 39 -5.15 6.43 -18.73
N LYS A 40 -3.94 6.09 -18.27
CA LYS A 40 -3.67 4.82 -17.58
C LYS A 40 -3.95 4.92 -16.10
N VAL A 41 -4.52 3.86 -15.52
CA VAL A 41 -5.00 3.85 -14.14
C VAL A 41 -4.34 2.72 -13.37
N HIS A 42 -3.76 3.04 -12.22
CA HIS A 42 -2.99 2.14 -11.38
C HIS A 42 -3.52 2.14 -9.95
N LEU A 43 -3.34 1.02 -9.25
CA LEU A 43 -3.51 0.97 -7.79
C LEU A 43 -2.14 0.99 -7.11
N ALA A 44 -2.01 1.72 -6.00
CA ALA A 44 -0.81 1.81 -5.17
C ALA A 44 -1.20 1.58 -3.71
N THR A 45 -1.04 0.36 -3.20
CA THR A 45 -1.63 -0.09 -1.95
C THR A 45 -0.67 -0.86 -1.05
N GLY A 46 -0.98 -0.92 0.25
CA GLY A 46 -0.34 -1.84 1.21
C GLY A 46 -0.80 -3.29 1.08
N ARG A 47 -1.88 -3.54 0.32
CA ARG A 47 -2.43 -4.89 0.09
C ARG A 47 -1.51 -5.74 -0.78
N GLY A 48 -1.64 -7.08 -0.66
CA GLY A 48 -1.05 -8.05 -1.57
C GLY A 48 -1.89 -8.28 -2.83
N TYR A 49 -1.36 -9.10 -3.74
CA TYR A 49 -1.97 -9.35 -5.06
C TYR A 49 -3.39 -9.91 -4.96
N VAL A 50 -3.59 -11.00 -4.19
CA VAL A 50 -4.91 -11.65 -4.07
C VAL A 50 -5.99 -10.73 -3.51
N SER A 51 -5.65 -9.78 -2.65
CA SER A 51 -6.58 -8.80 -2.07
C SER A 51 -6.80 -7.57 -2.97
N THR A 52 -5.88 -7.31 -3.92
CA THR A 52 -5.96 -6.15 -4.82
C THR A 52 -6.67 -6.47 -6.13
N VAL A 53 -6.51 -7.69 -6.67
CA VAL A 53 -7.09 -8.11 -7.95
C VAL A 53 -8.60 -7.94 -8.04
N PRO A 54 -9.40 -8.30 -7.01
CA PRO A 54 -10.85 -8.06 -7.06
C PRO A 54 -11.20 -6.58 -7.25
N VAL A 55 -10.48 -5.68 -6.58
CA VAL A 55 -10.66 -4.22 -6.69
C VAL A 55 -10.28 -3.74 -8.10
N ALA A 56 -9.11 -4.18 -8.61
CA ALA A 56 -8.65 -3.83 -9.95
C ALA A 56 -9.64 -4.29 -11.03
N LYS A 57 -10.19 -5.50 -10.89
CA LYS A 57 -11.23 -6.04 -11.81
C LYS A 57 -12.51 -5.23 -11.74
N ALA A 58 -13.00 -4.89 -10.55
CA ALA A 58 -14.21 -4.08 -10.37
C ALA A 58 -14.08 -2.70 -11.02
N LEU A 59 -12.88 -2.09 -10.97
CA LEU A 59 -12.55 -0.81 -11.59
C LEU A 59 -12.20 -0.91 -13.09
N GLY A 60 -12.12 -2.12 -13.66
CA GLY A 60 -11.69 -2.32 -15.05
C GLY A 60 -10.23 -1.92 -15.31
N ILE A 61 -9.37 -1.94 -14.27
CA ILE A 61 -7.95 -1.59 -14.38
C ILE A 61 -7.20 -2.69 -15.13
N LYS A 62 -6.39 -2.30 -16.10
CA LYS A 62 -5.60 -3.17 -16.98
C LYS A 62 -4.10 -2.83 -16.96
N ASP A 63 -3.71 -1.94 -16.09
CA ASP A 63 -2.36 -1.42 -15.96
C ASP A 63 -1.68 -1.96 -14.70
N GLU A 64 -0.45 -1.59 -14.40
CA GLU A 64 0.34 -2.12 -13.31
C GLU A 64 -0.27 -1.85 -11.93
N LEU A 65 -0.05 -2.80 -11.01
CA LEU A 65 -0.45 -2.70 -9.60
C LEU A 65 0.81 -2.57 -8.74
N ILE A 66 0.85 -1.55 -7.90
CA ILE A 66 1.90 -1.30 -6.92
C ILE A 66 1.39 -1.86 -5.58
N LEU A 67 2.04 -2.92 -5.10
CA LEU A 67 1.58 -3.76 -4.00
C LEU A 67 2.54 -3.69 -2.80
N TYR A 68 2.06 -4.05 -1.62
CA TYR A 68 2.85 -4.11 -0.39
C TYR A 68 3.65 -2.82 -0.16
N ASN A 69 2.98 -1.67 -0.28
CA ASN A 69 3.61 -0.34 -0.17
C ASN A 69 4.78 -0.11 -1.14
N GLY A 70 4.74 -0.71 -2.34
CA GLY A 70 5.81 -0.57 -3.34
C GLY A 70 6.94 -1.61 -3.21
N ALA A 71 6.78 -2.62 -2.35
CA ALA A 71 7.70 -3.76 -2.32
C ALA A 71 7.65 -4.55 -3.62
N VAL A 72 6.47 -4.63 -4.25
CA VAL A 72 6.27 -5.37 -5.50
C VAL A 72 5.45 -4.52 -6.47
N VAL A 73 5.86 -4.49 -7.75
CA VAL A 73 5.03 -4.01 -8.86
C VAL A 73 4.78 -5.17 -9.79
N VAL A 74 3.53 -5.40 -10.13
CA VAL A 74 3.10 -6.47 -11.04
C VAL A 74 2.28 -5.92 -12.21
N ASP A 75 2.22 -6.67 -13.30
CA ASP A 75 1.17 -6.47 -14.30
C ASP A 75 -0.16 -7.09 -13.83
N VAL A 76 -1.24 -6.90 -14.58
CA VAL A 76 -2.57 -7.45 -14.24
C VAL A 76 -2.64 -8.98 -14.24
N ASN A 77 -1.66 -9.66 -14.81
CA ASN A 77 -1.56 -11.12 -14.83
C ASN A 77 -0.75 -11.65 -13.63
N GLY A 78 -0.20 -10.76 -12.81
CA GLY A 78 0.62 -11.10 -11.65
C GLY A 78 2.11 -11.30 -11.96
N ASN A 79 2.58 -10.99 -13.19
CA ASN A 79 4.00 -11.04 -13.51
C ASN A 79 4.73 -9.92 -12.78
N ILE A 80 5.77 -10.27 -12.04
CA ILE A 80 6.57 -9.32 -11.26
C ILE A 80 7.43 -8.48 -12.21
N LEU A 81 7.28 -7.16 -12.12
CA LEU A 81 8.03 -6.16 -12.90
C LEU A 81 9.11 -5.48 -12.06
N LEU A 82 8.87 -5.33 -10.76
CA LEU A 82 9.79 -4.79 -9.76
C LEU A 82 9.58 -5.55 -8.46
N ASN A 83 10.68 -5.86 -7.76
CA ASN A 83 10.65 -6.34 -6.39
C ASN A 83 11.70 -5.64 -5.53
N ASN A 84 11.30 -5.21 -4.34
CA ASN A 84 12.13 -4.64 -3.28
C ASN A 84 11.83 -5.44 -2.01
N LEU A 85 12.51 -6.57 -1.84
CA LEU A 85 12.18 -7.58 -0.84
C LEU A 85 13.10 -7.46 0.37
N VAL A 86 12.62 -7.93 1.52
CA VAL A 86 13.41 -8.04 2.76
C VAL A 86 14.28 -9.28 2.62
N ASP A 87 15.60 -9.10 2.60
CA ASP A 87 16.53 -10.21 2.44
C ASP A 87 16.60 -11.13 3.67
N LYS A 88 17.16 -12.32 3.47
CA LYS A 88 17.26 -13.36 4.49
C LYS A 88 17.97 -12.89 5.77
N LYS A 89 19.03 -12.09 5.64
CA LYS A 89 19.79 -11.59 6.80
C LYS A 89 18.91 -10.68 7.68
N VAL A 90 18.12 -9.82 7.05
CA VAL A 90 17.24 -8.88 7.74
C VAL A 90 16.09 -9.64 8.42
N TYR A 91 15.33 -10.47 7.70
CA TYR A 91 14.21 -11.16 8.33
C TYR A 91 14.64 -12.15 9.42
N ARG A 92 15.81 -12.77 9.32
CA ARG A 92 16.37 -13.61 10.39
C ARG A 92 16.67 -12.81 11.66
N GLU A 93 17.15 -11.58 11.55
CA GLU A 93 17.32 -10.71 12.71
C GLU A 93 15.96 -10.26 13.29
N LEU A 94 14.96 -10.01 12.43
CA LEU A 94 13.60 -9.69 12.89
C LEU A 94 12.95 -10.88 13.62
N ILE A 95 13.19 -12.13 13.20
CA ILE A 95 12.75 -13.33 13.92
C ILE A 95 13.36 -13.37 15.34
N LYS A 96 14.67 -13.11 15.47
CA LYS A 96 15.31 -13.06 16.79
C LYS A 96 14.67 -11.99 17.68
N ILE A 97 14.46 -10.79 17.14
CA ILE A 97 13.83 -9.69 17.88
C ILE A 97 12.40 -10.09 18.30
N SER A 98 11.61 -10.69 17.42
CA SER A 98 10.26 -11.19 17.73
C SER A 98 10.26 -12.17 18.92
N ARG A 99 11.19 -13.14 18.89
CA ARG A 99 11.33 -14.14 19.96
C ARG A 99 11.83 -13.53 21.27
N GLU A 100 12.79 -12.58 21.22
CA GLU A 100 13.32 -11.87 22.40
C GLU A 100 12.24 -11.03 23.09
N GLU A 101 11.43 -10.33 22.33
CA GLU A 101 10.37 -9.44 22.84
C GLU A 101 9.03 -10.17 23.03
N ASN A 102 8.93 -11.43 22.59
CA ASN A 102 7.68 -12.22 22.58
C ASN A 102 6.54 -11.52 21.86
N VAL A 103 6.84 -10.82 20.74
CA VAL A 103 5.87 -10.12 19.89
C VAL A 103 5.53 -10.99 18.67
N HIS A 104 4.24 -11.05 18.29
CA HIS A 104 3.79 -11.82 17.13
C HIS A 104 4.40 -11.30 15.82
N LEU A 105 4.89 -12.22 14.97
CA LEU A 105 5.51 -11.91 13.68
C LEU A 105 4.89 -12.72 12.55
N ASN A 106 4.46 -12.02 11.49
CA ASN A 106 4.12 -12.61 10.19
C ASN A 106 5.26 -12.38 9.19
N LEU A 107 5.69 -13.43 8.49
CA LEU A 107 6.53 -13.34 7.30
C LEU A 107 5.69 -13.59 6.05
N TYR A 108 6.02 -12.94 4.95
CA TYR A 108 5.23 -13.00 3.71
C TYR A 108 6.05 -13.52 2.54
N TYR A 109 5.54 -14.56 1.86
CA TYR A 109 6.15 -15.12 0.66
C TYR A 109 5.05 -15.63 -0.30
N ASN A 110 5.07 -15.19 -1.56
CA ASN A 110 4.10 -15.58 -2.60
C ASN A 110 2.62 -15.50 -2.14
N ASP A 111 2.20 -14.32 -1.64
CA ASP A 111 0.86 -14.08 -1.07
C ASP A 111 0.44 -15.03 0.07
N THR A 112 1.41 -15.71 0.68
CA THR A 112 1.21 -16.58 1.82
C THR A 112 1.84 -15.97 3.07
N ILE A 113 1.12 -16.05 4.18
CA ILE A 113 1.56 -15.63 5.49
C ILE A 113 2.13 -16.83 6.23
N TYR A 114 3.32 -16.67 6.79
CA TYR A 114 3.98 -17.66 7.63
C TYR A 114 4.05 -17.13 9.05
N VAL A 115 3.66 -17.97 10.02
CA VAL A 115 3.69 -17.68 11.46
C VAL A 115 4.23 -18.86 12.25
N GLU A 116 4.84 -18.64 13.41
CA GLU A 116 5.31 -19.73 14.27
C GLU A 116 4.17 -20.39 15.04
N LYS A 117 3.12 -19.64 15.39
CA LYS A 117 1.99 -20.15 16.16
C LYS A 117 0.68 -19.51 15.69
N TYR A 118 -0.41 -20.24 15.90
CA TYR A 118 -1.77 -19.72 15.71
C TYR A 118 -2.28 -19.14 17.04
N ASP A 119 -2.30 -17.82 17.15
CA ASP A 119 -2.77 -17.08 18.32
C ASP A 119 -3.91 -16.12 17.94
N GLU A 120 -4.41 -15.34 18.92
CA GLU A 120 -5.51 -14.40 18.68
C GLU A 120 -5.11 -13.27 17.70
N HIS A 121 -3.82 -12.87 17.62
CA HIS A 121 -3.35 -11.87 16.69
C HIS A 121 -3.53 -12.32 15.24
N ILE A 122 -3.05 -13.54 14.91
CA ILE A 122 -3.20 -14.09 13.56
C ILE A 122 -4.64 -14.42 13.23
N LYS A 123 -5.42 -14.89 14.20
CA LYS A 123 -6.84 -15.18 14.01
C LYS A 123 -7.62 -13.92 13.59
N ASP A 124 -7.42 -12.80 14.28
CA ASP A 124 -8.03 -11.52 13.92
C ASP A 124 -7.54 -11.03 12.55
N TYR A 125 -6.23 -11.12 12.30
CA TYR A 125 -5.64 -10.72 11.03
C TYR A 125 -6.19 -11.52 9.85
N MET A 126 -6.30 -12.85 9.97
CA MET A 126 -6.81 -13.73 8.92
C MET A 126 -8.29 -13.50 8.60
N SER A 127 -9.06 -12.94 9.52
CA SER A 127 -10.45 -12.55 9.25
C SER A 127 -10.57 -11.39 8.25
N LYS A 128 -9.48 -10.65 8.01
CA LYS A 128 -9.41 -9.41 7.22
C LYS A 128 -8.62 -9.57 5.92
N THR A 129 -8.06 -10.76 5.64
CA THR A 129 -7.23 -10.99 4.45
C THR A 129 -7.68 -12.21 3.66
N LEU A 130 -7.36 -12.23 2.35
CA LEU A 130 -7.58 -13.38 1.46
C LEU A 130 -6.31 -14.21 1.26
N GLN A 131 -5.22 -13.87 1.94
CA GLN A 131 -3.93 -14.57 1.80
C GLN A 131 -3.96 -15.95 2.45
N GLY A 132 -3.12 -16.87 1.95
CA GLY A 132 -2.92 -18.17 2.57
C GLY A 132 -2.18 -18.06 3.90
N LEU A 133 -2.35 -19.06 4.77
CA LEU A 133 -1.64 -19.15 6.06
C LEU A 133 -0.91 -20.49 6.16
N ILE A 134 0.36 -20.43 6.56
CA ILE A 134 1.18 -21.59 6.92
C ILE A 134 1.75 -21.37 8.32
N ILE A 135 1.48 -22.34 9.22
CA ILE A 135 2.08 -22.36 10.55
C ILE A 135 3.35 -23.22 10.45
N ARG A 136 4.50 -22.63 10.78
CA ARG A 136 5.81 -23.26 10.67
C ARG A 136 6.79 -22.65 11.65
N ASP A 137 7.65 -23.46 12.27
CA ASP A 137 8.82 -22.95 12.98
C ASP A 137 9.67 -22.12 12.01
N PHE A 138 10.04 -20.90 12.44
CA PHE A 138 10.85 -20.02 11.60
C PHE A 138 12.30 -20.48 11.41
N ASP A 139 12.77 -21.46 12.18
CA ASP A 139 14.05 -22.09 11.90
C ASP A 139 13.99 -22.93 10.61
N ASP A 140 12.80 -23.45 10.28
CA ASP A 140 12.52 -24.17 9.02
C ASP A 140 12.09 -23.23 7.87
N TYR A 141 11.91 -21.92 8.12
CA TYR A 141 11.62 -20.93 7.09
C TYR A 141 12.92 -20.56 6.36
N ASP A 142 13.16 -21.19 5.21
CA ASP A 142 14.43 -21.06 4.46
C ASP A 142 14.25 -20.35 3.09
N ASN A 143 13.27 -19.46 2.96
CA ASN A 143 13.13 -18.62 1.77
C ASN A 143 14.28 -17.59 1.70
N GLU A 144 14.71 -17.23 0.50
CA GLU A 144 15.79 -16.24 0.31
C GLU A 144 15.39 -14.83 0.75
N PHE A 145 14.07 -14.54 0.82
CA PHE A 145 13.52 -13.23 1.17
C PHE A 145 12.15 -13.37 1.83
N SER A 146 11.69 -12.26 2.41
CA SER A 146 10.27 -12.01 2.72
C SER A 146 9.79 -10.76 1.97
N ILE A 147 8.54 -10.71 1.55
CA ILE A 147 7.98 -9.52 0.89
C ILE A 147 7.92 -8.36 1.89
N LYS A 148 7.43 -8.65 3.08
CA LYS A 148 7.42 -7.79 4.25
C LYS A 148 7.44 -8.64 5.52
N CYS A 149 7.74 -8.02 6.64
CA CYS A 149 7.61 -8.61 7.97
C CYS A 149 6.63 -7.75 8.77
N LEU A 150 5.60 -8.34 9.37
CA LEU A 150 4.57 -7.61 10.12
C LEU A 150 4.57 -8.08 11.57
N PHE A 151 4.85 -7.15 12.48
CA PHE A 151 4.65 -7.35 13.92
C PHE A 151 3.26 -6.89 14.33
N ILE A 152 2.61 -7.67 15.19
CA ILE A 152 1.26 -7.41 15.69
C ILE A 152 1.30 -7.43 17.22
N ASP A 153 0.96 -6.30 17.84
CA ASP A 153 0.85 -6.17 19.30
C ASP A 153 0.16 -4.84 19.66
N GLU A 154 0.10 -4.49 20.92
CA GLU A 154 -0.37 -3.20 21.42
C GLU A 154 0.58 -2.06 20.98
N THR A 155 0.04 -0.85 20.88
CA THR A 155 0.73 0.31 20.31
C THR A 155 2.05 0.63 21.02
N ASP A 156 2.04 0.64 22.35
CA ASP A 156 3.21 0.96 23.17
C ASP A 156 4.33 -0.09 23.05
N VAL A 157 3.95 -1.39 23.00
CA VAL A 157 4.88 -2.50 22.74
C VAL A 157 5.57 -2.31 21.40
N LEU A 158 4.77 -2.01 20.36
CA LEU A 158 5.30 -1.81 19.01
C LEU A 158 6.16 -0.52 18.88
N ASP A 159 5.91 0.50 19.70
CA ASP A 159 6.73 1.72 19.70
C ASP A 159 8.15 1.45 20.29
N GLU A 160 8.25 0.64 21.33
CA GLU A 160 9.55 0.20 21.87
C GLU A 160 10.23 -0.79 20.92
N LEU A 161 9.46 -1.72 20.34
CA LEU A 161 9.97 -2.66 19.36
C LEU A 161 10.57 -1.95 18.14
N LYS A 162 9.91 -0.89 17.65
CA LYS A 162 10.43 -0.06 16.55
C LYS A 162 11.82 0.50 16.86
N LYS A 163 12.01 1.09 18.05
CA LYS A 163 13.30 1.62 18.47
C LYS A 163 14.39 0.53 18.50
N LYS A 164 14.03 -0.66 19.00
CA LYS A 164 14.94 -1.82 19.03
C LYS A 164 15.33 -2.27 17.62
N ILE A 165 14.37 -2.37 16.71
CA ILE A 165 14.62 -2.73 15.30
C ILE A 165 15.54 -1.70 14.65
N GLU A 166 15.25 -0.41 14.76
CA GLU A 166 16.05 0.69 14.19
C GLU A 166 17.49 0.73 14.75
N SER A 167 17.70 0.29 15.99
CA SER A 167 19.04 0.23 16.60
C SER A 167 19.88 -0.93 16.07
N ARG A 168 19.29 -1.98 15.54
CA ARG A 168 19.98 -3.22 15.10
C ARG A 168 20.05 -3.39 13.57
N ILE A 169 19.09 -2.81 12.86
CA ILE A 169 18.93 -3.03 11.43
C ILE A 169 18.87 -1.68 10.72
N SER A 170 19.72 -1.52 9.72
CA SER A 170 19.71 -0.38 8.79
C SER A 170 19.10 -0.77 7.45
N ASN A 171 18.85 0.21 6.58
CA ASN A 171 18.35 0.04 5.22
C ASN A 171 17.00 -0.69 5.16
N ILE A 172 16.11 -0.36 6.09
CA ILE A 172 14.74 -0.82 6.15
C ILE A 172 13.77 0.37 6.15
N TYR A 173 12.56 0.13 5.70
CA TYR A 173 11.44 1.05 5.79
C TYR A 173 10.41 0.50 6.77
N ILE A 174 10.08 1.27 7.80
CA ILE A 174 9.12 0.87 8.83
C ILE A 174 7.86 1.69 8.69
N VAL A 175 6.72 1.01 8.56
CA VAL A 175 5.40 1.62 8.42
C VAL A 175 4.49 1.18 9.56
N ARG A 176 3.78 2.13 10.15
CA ARG A 176 2.66 1.87 11.06
C ARG A 176 1.37 1.96 10.25
N SER A 177 0.86 0.82 9.77
CA SER A 177 -0.36 0.79 8.94
C SER A 177 -1.64 0.91 9.77
N THR A 178 -1.63 0.43 11.00
CA THR A 178 -2.65 0.65 12.03
C THR A 178 -1.97 0.78 13.39
N PRO A 179 -2.66 1.21 14.47
CA PRO A 179 -2.04 1.28 15.80
C PRO A 179 -1.35 -0.02 16.23
N ASN A 180 -1.92 -1.18 15.87
CA ASN A 180 -1.47 -2.51 16.30
C ASN A 180 -0.61 -3.24 15.26
N TYR A 181 -0.23 -2.60 14.13
CA TYR A 181 0.54 -3.21 13.04
C TYR A 181 1.80 -2.42 12.73
N LEU A 182 2.97 -3.03 12.93
CA LEU A 182 4.27 -2.47 12.57
C LEU A 182 4.87 -3.31 11.43
N GLU A 183 4.90 -2.73 10.23
CA GLU A 183 5.44 -3.38 9.04
C GLU A 183 6.90 -3.00 8.84
N VAL A 184 7.76 -3.98 8.61
CA VAL A 184 9.15 -3.79 8.21
C VAL A 184 9.32 -4.28 6.78
N LEU A 185 9.79 -3.37 5.92
CA LEU A 185 9.99 -3.59 4.50
C LEU A 185 11.44 -3.25 4.11
N ASN A 186 11.80 -3.58 2.89
CA ASN A 186 13.04 -3.07 2.29
C ASN A 186 13.00 -1.54 2.21
N GLU A 187 14.12 -0.85 2.37
CA GLU A 187 14.19 0.63 2.33
C GLU A 187 13.61 1.25 1.06
N LYS A 188 13.63 0.49 -0.07
CA LYS A 188 13.08 0.93 -1.36
C LYS A 188 11.60 0.61 -1.52
N ALA A 189 11.01 -0.12 -0.58
CA ALA A 189 9.60 -0.51 -0.62
C ALA A 189 8.72 0.62 -0.09
N ASN A 190 8.53 1.67 -0.88
CA ASN A 190 7.57 2.74 -0.65
C ASN A 190 6.76 3.03 -1.92
N LYS A 191 5.54 3.53 -1.76
CA LYS A 191 4.62 3.75 -2.89
C LYS A 191 5.23 4.67 -3.95
N VAL A 192 5.99 5.69 -3.55
CA VAL A 192 6.61 6.62 -4.51
C VAL A 192 7.63 5.92 -5.41
N ASN A 193 8.38 4.93 -4.92
CA ASN A 193 9.32 4.20 -5.77
C ASN A 193 8.61 3.31 -6.78
N GLY A 194 7.46 2.72 -6.41
CA GLY A 194 6.58 2.02 -7.35
C GLY A 194 6.06 2.97 -8.44
N VAL A 195 5.60 4.17 -8.05
CA VAL A 195 5.16 5.21 -9.01
C VAL A 195 6.31 5.65 -9.92
N LYS A 196 7.49 5.94 -9.37
CA LYS A 196 8.69 6.28 -10.15
C LYS A 196 9.03 5.19 -11.17
N PHE A 197 8.97 3.92 -10.74
CA PHE A 197 9.21 2.79 -11.64
C PHE A 197 8.24 2.79 -12.81
N VAL A 198 6.94 2.91 -12.54
CA VAL A 198 5.89 2.93 -13.59
C VAL A 198 6.07 4.12 -14.53
N LEU A 199 6.29 5.33 -14.01
CA LEU A 199 6.48 6.53 -14.82
C LEU A 199 7.73 6.42 -15.71
N ASN A 200 8.86 5.96 -15.15
CA ASN A 200 10.11 5.78 -15.90
C ASN A 200 9.99 4.71 -16.99
N LYS A 201 9.31 3.58 -16.69
CA LYS A 201 9.07 2.50 -17.66
C LYS A 201 8.40 3.00 -18.94
N TYR A 202 7.55 4.01 -18.83
CA TYR A 202 6.76 4.53 -19.97
C TYR A 202 7.20 5.94 -20.43
N GLY A 203 8.27 6.49 -19.86
CA GLY A 203 8.74 7.82 -20.22
C GLY A 203 7.73 8.94 -19.94
N VAL A 204 6.93 8.80 -18.88
CA VAL A 204 5.92 9.80 -18.49
C VAL A 204 6.51 10.73 -17.44
N ASP A 205 6.37 12.03 -17.64
CA ASP A 205 6.83 13.04 -16.68
C ASP A 205 5.92 13.03 -15.43
N LYS A 206 6.50 13.23 -14.25
CA LYS A 206 5.76 13.27 -12.98
C LYS A 206 4.66 14.33 -12.97
N ASN A 207 4.80 15.42 -13.73
CA ASN A 207 3.80 16.48 -13.87
C ASN A 207 2.60 16.06 -14.74
N GLU A 208 2.69 14.94 -15.45
CA GLU A 208 1.60 14.31 -16.20
C GLU A 208 0.92 13.18 -15.39
N ALA A 209 1.27 13.07 -14.11
CA ALA A 209 0.72 12.06 -13.20
C ALA A 209 -0.12 12.69 -12.10
N MET A 210 -1.22 12.00 -11.75
CA MET A 210 -2.12 12.31 -10.65
C MET A 210 -2.12 11.17 -9.64
N ALA A 211 -2.24 11.48 -8.34
CA ALA A 211 -2.34 10.47 -7.30
C ALA A 211 -3.30 10.88 -6.18
N PHE A 212 -3.92 9.88 -5.54
CA PHE A 212 -4.80 10.04 -4.39
C PHE A 212 -4.38 9.09 -3.28
N GLY A 213 -4.49 9.54 -2.03
CA GLY A 213 -4.18 8.75 -0.83
C GLY A 213 -4.61 9.47 0.44
N ASP A 214 -4.59 8.80 1.59
CA ASP A 214 -5.11 9.34 2.86
C ASP A 214 -4.17 9.11 4.06
N GLN A 215 -3.12 8.29 3.92
CA GLN A 215 -2.23 7.89 5.01
C GLN A 215 -0.78 8.39 4.80
N ASN A 216 0.04 8.24 5.85
CA ASN A 216 1.46 8.63 5.82
C ASN A 216 2.27 7.92 4.74
N ASN A 217 1.93 6.66 4.40
CA ASN A 217 2.60 5.91 3.33
C ASN A 217 2.28 6.43 1.92
N ASP A 218 1.30 7.33 1.79
CA ASP A 218 0.97 8.03 0.53
C ASP A 218 1.74 9.33 0.38
N TYR A 219 2.21 9.92 1.48
CA TYR A 219 2.77 11.28 1.50
C TYR A 219 3.80 11.52 0.39
N ASP A 220 4.82 10.67 0.31
CA ASP A 220 5.89 10.83 -0.66
C ASP A 220 5.38 10.67 -2.11
N MET A 221 4.44 9.75 -2.34
CA MET A 221 3.78 9.57 -3.64
C MET A 221 3.03 10.83 -4.04
N LEU A 222 2.22 11.38 -3.15
CA LEU A 222 1.41 12.59 -3.39
C LEU A 222 2.28 13.84 -3.61
N LYS A 223 3.40 13.97 -2.86
CA LYS A 223 4.36 15.08 -3.06
C LYS A 223 5.19 14.95 -4.34
N TYR A 224 5.41 13.73 -4.82
CA TYR A 224 6.24 13.48 -5.99
C TYR A 224 5.54 13.81 -7.31
N VAL A 225 4.26 13.44 -7.45
CA VAL A 225 3.50 13.66 -8.69
C VAL A 225 3.04 15.12 -8.80
N GLY A 226 2.88 15.63 -10.01
CA GLY A 226 2.43 17.01 -10.22
C GLY A 226 1.02 17.29 -9.69
N HIS A 227 0.18 16.25 -9.65
CA HIS A 227 -1.22 16.34 -9.23
C HIS A 227 -1.52 15.36 -8.10
N GLY A 228 -0.82 15.48 -6.96
CA GLY A 228 -1.10 14.70 -5.76
C GLY A 228 -2.20 15.34 -4.92
N TYR A 229 -3.16 14.52 -4.46
CA TYR A 229 -4.29 14.96 -3.64
C TYR A 229 -4.42 14.09 -2.40
N ILE A 230 -4.35 14.72 -1.23
CA ILE A 230 -4.66 14.11 0.06
C ILE A 230 -6.17 14.08 0.26
N MET A 231 -6.72 12.97 0.75
CA MET A 231 -8.15 12.83 0.99
C MET A 231 -8.62 13.66 2.19
N GLY A 232 -9.87 14.15 2.15
CA GLY A 232 -10.48 14.94 3.22
C GLY A 232 -10.63 14.19 4.55
N ASN A 233 -10.69 12.84 4.51
CA ASN A 233 -10.72 11.97 5.69
C ASN A 233 -9.34 11.68 6.29
N ALA A 234 -8.24 12.12 5.69
CA ALA A 234 -6.90 11.98 6.26
C ALA A 234 -6.79 12.73 7.60
N LYS A 235 -5.86 12.30 8.45
CA LYS A 235 -5.57 12.99 9.71
C LYS A 235 -5.18 14.44 9.46
N GLN A 236 -5.61 15.34 10.36
CA GLN A 236 -5.37 16.78 10.20
C GLN A 236 -3.88 17.10 10.07
N GLU A 237 -3.02 16.50 10.88
CA GLU A 237 -1.56 16.68 10.84
C GLU A 237 -0.97 16.37 9.46
N LEU A 238 -1.53 15.37 8.75
CA LEU A 238 -1.08 15.04 7.39
C LEU A 238 -1.62 16.04 6.37
N LYS A 239 -2.89 16.48 6.51
CA LYS A 239 -3.49 17.49 5.62
C LYS A 239 -2.78 18.85 5.73
N ASP A 240 -2.31 19.22 6.91
CA ASP A 240 -1.58 20.47 7.14
C ASP A 240 -0.24 20.55 6.37
N LEU A 241 0.25 19.43 5.86
CA LEU A 241 1.42 19.37 4.98
C LEU A 241 1.11 19.65 3.51
N PHE A 242 -0.16 19.87 3.14
CA PHE A 242 -0.62 20.11 1.78
C PHE A 242 -1.33 21.47 1.68
N ASP A 243 -1.21 22.11 0.51
CA ASP A 243 -2.01 23.31 0.21
C ASP A 243 -3.50 22.94 0.14
N GLU A 244 -4.38 23.85 0.47
CA GLU A 244 -5.83 23.64 0.55
C GLU A 244 -6.41 23.10 -0.78
N ASN A 245 -5.92 23.57 -1.92
CA ASN A 245 -6.34 23.11 -3.26
C ASN A 245 -5.86 21.68 -3.59
N LYS A 246 -4.99 21.11 -2.76
CA LYS A 246 -4.52 19.70 -2.84
C LYS A 246 -5.29 18.76 -1.91
N ILE A 247 -6.27 19.25 -1.19
CA ILE A 247 -7.17 18.41 -0.40
C ILE A 247 -8.36 18.03 -1.29
N ALA A 248 -8.54 16.73 -1.51
CA ALA A 248 -9.74 16.18 -2.13
C ALA A 248 -10.89 16.14 -1.10
N GLY A 249 -12.12 15.93 -1.54
CA GLY A 249 -13.24 15.68 -0.63
C GLY A 249 -13.07 14.39 0.18
N HIS A 250 -13.98 14.19 1.13
CA HIS A 250 -14.03 12.97 1.92
C HIS A 250 -14.43 11.77 1.04
N THR A 251 -13.91 10.56 1.34
CA THR A 251 -14.26 9.31 0.61
C THR A 251 -15.77 9.09 0.58
N LYS A 252 -16.48 9.37 1.69
CA LYS A 252 -17.96 9.30 1.80
C LYS A 252 -18.71 10.28 0.88
N GLU A 253 -18.05 11.34 0.45
CA GLU A 253 -18.59 12.40 -0.40
C GLU A 253 -18.10 12.27 -1.84
N GLN A 254 -17.60 11.09 -2.21
CA GLN A 254 -17.02 10.82 -3.53
C GLN A 254 -15.84 11.77 -3.87
N GLY A 255 -15.00 12.09 -2.89
CA GLY A 255 -13.92 13.08 -3.02
C GLY A 255 -12.99 12.83 -4.21
N VAL A 256 -12.63 11.57 -4.48
CA VAL A 256 -11.83 11.18 -5.65
C VAL A 256 -12.57 11.52 -6.95
N LEU A 257 -13.84 11.11 -7.08
CA LEU A 257 -14.64 11.36 -8.28
C LEU A 257 -14.80 12.87 -8.55
N ASN A 258 -15.11 13.64 -7.52
CA ASN A 258 -15.29 15.10 -7.64
C ASN A 258 -13.99 15.76 -8.10
N LYS A 259 -12.84 15.38 -7.54
CA LYS A 259 -11.55 15.94 -7.94
C LYS A 259 -11.13 15.52 -9.36
N ILE A 260 -11.43 14.31 -9.79
CA ILE A 260 -11.25 13.87 -11.18
C ILE A 260 -12.12 14.70 -12.12
N ASN A 261 -13.40 14.93 -11.77
CA ASN A 261 -14.32 15.74 -12.54
C ASN A 261 -13.78 17.17 -12.73
N GLU A 262 -13.35 17.80 -11.65
CA GLU A 262 -12.75 19.14 -11.67
C GLU A 262 -11.50 19.20 -12.55
N VAL A 263 -10.53 18.31 -12.33
CA VAL A 263 -9.18 18.44 -12.89
C VAL A 263 -9.06 17.87 -14.30
N ILE A 264 -9.72 16.76 -14.59
CA ILE A 264 -9.59 16.05 -15.87
C ILE A 264 -10.71 16.41 -16.84
N PHE A 265 -11.93 16.62 -16.32
CA PHE A 265 -13.11 16.84 -17.16
C PHE A 265 -13.59 18.29 -17.16
N GLY A 266 -13.18 19.11 -16.20
CA GLY A 266 -13.56 20.53 -16.11
C GLY A 266 -15.06 20.75 -15.75
N ILE A 267 -15.64 19.84 -14.96
CA ILE A 267 -17.06 19.84 -14.55
C ILE A 267 -17.21 19.69 -13.04
#